data_81fca4b5474c2a653c6b640d82be8ce3
#
_entry.id   81fca4b5474c2a653c6b640d82be8ce3
#
_cell.length_a   1.000
_cell.length_b   1.000
_cell.length_c   1.000
_cell.angle_alpha   90.00
_cell.angle_beta   90.00
_cell.angle_gamma   90.00
#
_symmetry.space_group_name_H-M   'P 1'
#
loop_
_entity.id
_entity.type
_entity.pdbx_description
1 polymer ?
#
loop_
_entity_poly.entity_id
_entity_poly.type
_entity_poly.pdbx_seq_one_letter_code
_entity_poly.pdbx_strand_id
1 'polypeptide(L)'
;MYRIGPHELLLCYSECAFYIDNAGHRSRPNLLIEWEGQPTNLAFHYPYLIGFDPSFIEIRNVETGALEQVIETTGQRCLNNGQNQTGIYCVMEPFQSHHQYIFQLRMPARSQPLVHDSSAEESSKLALSDVV
;
A
#
# COMPACT_ATOMS: atom_id res chain seq x y z
N MET A 1 -11.27 4.57 3.08
CA MET A 1 -12.16 3.84 2.14
C MET A 1 -11.75 4.19 0.72
N TYR A 2 -11.60 3.18 -0.13
CA TYR A 2 -11.20 3.33 -1.53
C TYR A 2 -12.19 2.65 -2.46
N ARG A 3 -12.49 3.29 -3.59
CA ARG A 3 -13.31 2.67 -4.64
C ARG A 3 -12.43 1.81 -5.54
N ILE A 4 -12.76 0.54 -5.65
CA ILE A 4 -12.01 -0.42 -6.47
C ILE A 4 -12.64 -0.58 -7.85
N GLY A 5 -13.93 -0.51 -7.91
CA GLY A 5 -14.69 -0.63 -9.14
C GLY A 5 -16.06 0.02 -9.02
N PRO A 6 -16.95 -0.14 -9.99
CA PRO A 6 -18.26 0.50 -9.96
C PRO A 6 -19.15 -0.01 -8.82
N HIS A 7 -18.92 -1.22 -8.32
CA HIS A 7 -19.77 -1.89 -7.35
C HIS A 7 -19.04 -2.35 -6.08
N GLU A 8 -17.74 -2.07 -5.94
CA GLU A 8 -16.96 -2.47 -4.78
C GLU A 8 -16.19 -1.32 -4.15
N LEU A 9 -16.18 -1.32 -2.84
CA LEU A 9 -15.43 -0.43 -1.99
C LEU A 9 -14.52 -1.25 -1.07
N LEU A 10 -13.28 -0.79 -0.89
CA LEU A 10 -12.37 -1.33 0.12
C LEU A 10 -12.44 -0.48 1.37
N LEU A 11 -12.98 -1.03 2.44
CA LEU A 11 -12.97 -0.43 3.76
C LEU A 11 -11.68 -0.78 4.47
N CYS A 12 -11.02 0.22 5.02
CA CYS A 12 -9.74 0.05 5.70
C CYS A 12 -9.82 0.62 7.10
N TYR A 13 -9.44 -0.20 8.06
CA TYR A 13 -9.33 0.12 9.49
C TYR A 13 -7.88 -0.09 9.94
N SER A 14 -7.59 0.25 11.19
CA SER A 14 -6.27 0.04 11.80
C SER A 14 -5.91 -1.43 11.99
N GLU A 15 -6.90 -2.31 12.05
CA GLU A 15 -6.70 -3.74 12.27
C GLU A 15 -6.79 -4.54 10.98
N CYS A 16 -7.66 -4.11 10.05
CA CYS A 16 -7.92 -4.88 8.84
C CYS A 16 -8.53 -4.03 7.72
N ALA A 17 -8.56 -4.61 6.53
CA ALA A 17 -9.32 -4.09 5.39
C ALA A 17 -10.12 -5.22 4.72
N PHE A 18 -11.29 -4.89 4.20
CA PHE A 18 -12.18 -5.83 3.51
C PHE A 18 -13.08 -5.13 2.50
N TYR A 19 -13.63 -5.92 1.59
CA TYR A 19 -14.49 -5.43 0.53
C TYR A 19 -15.96 -5.43 0.92
N ILE A 20 -16.66 -4.37 0.49
CA ILE A 20 -18.12 -4.29 0.54
C ILE A 20 -18.68 -3.91 -0.83
N ASP A 21 -19.95 -4.26 -1.04
CA ASP A 21 -20.75 -3.78 -2.16
C ASP A 21 -21.36 -2.39 -1.87
N ASN A 22 -22.10 -1.86 -2.82
CA ASN A 22 -22.77 -0.56 -2.66
C ASN A 22 -23.91 -0.57 -1.61
N ALA A 23 -24.35 -1.75 -1.18
CA ALA A 23 -25.36 -1.91 -0.12
C ALA A 23 -24.74 -2.10 1.28
N GLY A 24 -23.40 -2.18 1.35
CA GLY A 24 -22.67 -2.35 2.60
C GLY A 24 -22.45 -3.81 3.02
N HIS A 25 -22.79 -4.78 2.18
CA HIS A 25 -22.54 -6.18 2.46
C HIS A 25 -21.13 -6.59 2.02
N ARG A 26 -20.53 -7.54 2.70
CA ARG A 26 -19.22 -8.08 2.30
C ARG A 26 -19.32 -8.73 0.93
N SER A 27 -18.59 -8.19 -0.06
CA SER A 27 -18.59 -8.69 -1.43
C SER A 27 -17.57 -9.80 -1.67
N ARG A 28 -16.52 -9.87 -0.85
CA ARG A 28 -15.50 -10.93 -0.88
C ARG A 28 -15.33 -11.52 0.54
N PRO A 29 -16.23 -12.44 0.96
CA PRO A 29 -16.26 -12.91 2.35
C PRO A 29 -15.02 -13.69 2.79
N ASN A 30 -14.30 -14.29 1.82
CA ASN A 30 -13.08 -15.06 2.10
C ASN A 30 -11.79 -14.22 2.06
N LEU A 31 -11.90 -12.92 1.77
CA LEU A 31 -10.76 -12.02 1.70
C LEU A 31 -10.82 -11.01 2.86
N LEU A 32 -9.90 -11.16 3.78
CA LEU A 32 -9.65 -10.23 4.86
C LEU A 32 -8.16 -9.88 4.83
N ILE A 33 -7.86 -8.61 4.75
CA ILE A 33 -6.48 -8.10 4.83
C ILE A 33 -6.24 -7.71 6.27
N GLU A 34 -5.45 -8.49 6.99
CA GLU A 34 -5.05 -8.21 8.37
C GLU A 34 -3.65 -7.62 8.36
N TRP A 35 -3.44 -6.57 9.14
CA TRP A 35 -2.14 -5.93 9.30
C TRP A 35 -1.27 -6.69 10.29
N GLU A 36 0.03 -6.76 10.03
CA GLU A 36 0.99 -7.26 11.02
C GLU A 36 1.25 -6.23 12.13
N GLY A 37 1.16 -4.95 11.79
CA GLY A 37 1.29 -3.83 12.70
C GLY A 37 -0.03 -3.14 13.01
N GLN A 38 0.10 -1.90 13.45
CA GLN A 38 -1.02 -1.00 13.70
C GLN A 38 -0.82 0.29 12.88
N PRO A 39 -1.17 0.30 11.61
CA PRO A 39 -0.93 1.45 10.76
C PRO A 39 -1.71 2.67 11.26
N THR A 40 -1.02 3.78 11.37
CA THR A 40 -1.59 5.08 11.73
C THR A 40 -2.05 5.87 10.51
N ASN A 41 -1.51 5.52 9.34
CA ASN A 41 -1.87 6.09 8.05
C ASN A 41 -1.95 5.01 6.99
N LEU A 42 -2.77 5.25 5.98
CA LEU A 42 -2.96 4.35 4.86
C LEU A 42 -2.86 5.12 3.55
N ALA A 43 -2.24 4.49 2.57
CA ALA A 43 -2.24 4.96 1.19
C ALA A 43 -2.67 3.83 0.25
N PHE A 44 -3.20 4.20 -0.89
CA PHE A 44 -3.70 3.25 -1.87
C PHE A 44 -3.21 3.58 -3.26
N HIS A 45 -2.63 2.59 -3.91
CA HIS A 45 -2.28 2.63 -5.33
C HIS A 45 -2.48 1.23 -5.91
N TYR A 46 -3.60 1.03 -6.58
CA TYR A 46 -4.00 -0.30 -7.07
C TYR A 46 -2.87 -1.02 -7.81
N PRO A 47 -2.58 -2.28 -7.51
CA PRO A 47 -3.28 -3.18 -6.58
C PRO A 47 -2.74 -3.15 -5.14
N TYR A 48 -2.03 -2.11 -4.72
CA TYR A 48 -1.34 -2.05 -3.42
C TYR A 48 -2.09 -1.19 -2.41
N LEU A 49 -2.25 -1.73 -1.21
CA LEU A 49 -2.66 -1.02 -0.01
C LEU A 49 -1.45 -0.93 0.91
N ILE A 50 -1.14 0.27 1.36
CA ILE A 50 0.09 0.57 2.09
C ILE A 50 -0.28 1.07 3.47
N GLY A 51 0.17 0.35 4.50
CA GLY A 51 0.02 0.71 5.89
C GLY A 51 1.31 1.29 6.46
N PHE A 52 1.19 2.44 7.10
CA PHE A 52 2.32 3.12 7.76
C PHE A 52 2.24 2.89 9.26
N ASP A 53 3.00 1.93 9.75
CA ASP A 53 3.24 1.70 11.18
C ASP A 53 4.41 2.58 11.64
N PRO A 54 4.54 2.94 12.92
CA PRO A 54 5.68 3.71 13.42
C PRO A 54 7.06 3.11 13.15
N SER A 55 7.15 1.78 12.97
CA SER A 55 8.39 1.03 12.83
C SER A 55 8.66 0.50 11.44
N PHE A 56 7.64 0.41 10.61
CA PHE A 56 7.75 -0.15 9.26
C PHE A 56 6.60 0.30 8.35
N ILE A 57 6.77 0.08 7.06
CA ILE A 57 5.73 0.25 6.06
C ILE A 57 5.35 -1.14 5.56
N GLU A 58 4.09 -1.47 5.60
CA GLU A 58 3.55 -2.74 5.17
C GLU A 58 2.75 -2.56 3.87
N ILE A 59 3.06 -3.38 2.87
CA ILE A 59 2.45 -3.30 1.55
C ILE A 59 1.73 -4.60 1.25
N ARG A 60 0.43 -4.48 1.05
CA ARG A 60 -0.47 -5.60 0.78
C ARG A 60 -1.06 -5.52 -0.62
N ASN A 61 -1.22 -6.67 -1.25
CA ASN A 61 -1.98 -6.79 -2.48
C ASN A 61 -3.48 -6.88 -2.16
N VAL A 62 -4.27 -5.97 -2.68
CA VAL A 62 -5.71 -5.91 -2.36
C VAL A 62 -6.51 -7.03 -3.02
N GLU A 63 -6.02 -7.64 -4.11
CA GLU A 63 -6.73 -8.72 -4.78
C GLU A 63 -6.54 -10.07 -4.07
N THR A 64 -5.40 -10.28 -3.45
CA THR A 64 -5.03 -11.55 -2.83
C THR A 64 -4.96 -11.48 -1.30
N GLY A 65 -4.81 -10.28 -0.73
CA GLY A 65 -4.51 -10.07 0.68
C GLY A 65 -3.05 -10.34 1.05
N ALA A 66 -2.22 -10.78 0.11
CA ALA A 66 -0.85 -11.17 0.36
C ALA A 66 0.02 -10.00 0.81
N LEU A 67 0.93 -10.27 1.73
CA LEU A 67 2.01 -9.36 2.09
C LEU A 67 3.05 -9.35 0.95
N GLU A 68 3.18 -8.22 0.29
CA GLU A 68 4.10 -8.04 -0.83
C GLU A 68 5.47 -7.58 -0.36
N GLN A 69 5.50 -6.63 0.57
CA GLN A 69 6.75 -6.06 1.07
C GLN A 69 6.57 -5.44 2.46
N VAL A 70 7.63 -5.52 3.25
CA VAL A 70 7.82 -4.74 4.47
C VAL A 70 9.06 -3.89 4.30
N ILE A 71 8.95 -2.60 4.58
CA ILE A 71 10.07 -1.65 4.56
C ILE A 71 10.31 -1.21 6.00
N GLU A 72 11.41 -1.64 6.58
CA GLU A 72 11.81 -1.22 7.91
C GLU A 72 12.25 0.24 7.88
N THR A 73 11.62 1.06 8.70
CA THR A 73 11.92 2.47 8.83
C THR A 73 11.33 2.99 10.13
N THR A 74 11.79 4.12 10.62
CA THR A 74 11.33 4.70 11.87
C THR A 74 10.96 6.17 11.69
N GLY A 75 9.91 6.60 12.41
CA GLY A 75 9.49 7.98 12.39
C GLY A 75 8.92 8.47 11.06
N GLN A 76 8.47 7.55 10.22
CA GLN A 76 7.85 7.87 8.94
C GLN A 76 6.37 8.20 9.08
N ARG A 77 5.91 9.02 8.16
CA ARG A 77 4.48 9.30 7.96
C ARG A 77 4.19 9.59 6.50
N CYS A 78 3.00 9.28 6.10
CA CYS A 78 2.52 9.56 4.75
C CYS A 78 2.12 11.04 4.63
N LEU A 79 2.56 11.69 3.57
CA LEU A 79 2.18 13.07 3.25
C LEU A 79 0.94 13.13 2.35
N ASN A 80 0.72 12.09 1.55
CA ASN A 80 -0.47 11.97 0.70
C ASN A 80 -0.91 10.51 0.61
N ASN A 81 -2.19 10.31 0.41
CA ASN A 81 -2.80 8.97 0.39
C ASN A 81 -2.79 8.26 -0.97
N GLY A 82 -2.06 8.79 -1.93
CA GLY A 82 -1.94 8.20 -3.28
C GLY A 82 -3.16 8.40 -4.19
N GLN A 83 -4.19 9.10 -3.75
CA GLN A 83 -5.42 9.27 -4.55
C GLN A 83 -5.25 10.12 -5.81
N ASN A 84 -4.21 10.92 -5.89
CA ASN A 84 -4.01 11.88 -6.98
C ASN A 84 -3.00 11.42 -8.05
N GLN A 85 -2.70 10.15 -8.16
CA GLN A 85 -1.85 9.53 -9.20
C GLN A 85 -0.39 10.06 -9.30
N THR A 86 0.02 11.02 -8.51
CA THR A 86 1.36 11.64 -8.57
C THR A 86 2.43 10.88 -7.80
N GLY A 87 2.08 9.74 -7.21
CA GLY A 87 2.94 8.98 -6.34
C GLY A 87 2.61 9.16 -4.86
N ILE A 88 3.21 8.32 -4.04
CA ILE A 88 3.04 8.35 -2.59
C ILE A 88 4.28 8.96 -1.99
N TYR A 89 4.12 10.12 -1.37
CA TYR A 89 5.21 10.84 -0.72
C TYR A 89 5.15 10.67 0.78
N CYS A 90 6.30 10.42 1.35
CA CYS A 90 6.47 10.18 2.77
C CYS A 90 7.57 11.08 3.33
N VAL A 91 7.47 11.38 4.60
CA VAL A 91 8.54 12.01 5.35
C VAL A 91 9.04 11.06 6.42
N MET A 92 10.32 11.05 6.64
CA MET A 92 10.99 10.30 7.70
C MET A 92 11.84 11.24 8.54
N GLU A 93 11.74 11.09 9.85
CA GLU A 93 12.57 11.81 10.83
C GLU A 93 13.36 10.76 11.62
N PRO A 94 14.62 10.51 11.29
CA PRO A 94 15.44 9.55 12.00
C PRO A 94 15.60 9.95 13.46
N PHE A 95 15.65 8.95 14.34
CA PHE A 95 15.86 9.15 15.77
C PHE A 95 17.12 10.01 16.03
N GLN A 96 17.01 11.06 16.84
CA GLN A 96 18.05 12.03 17.15
C GLN A 96 18.54 12.89 15.97
N SER A 97 17.84 12.91 14.88
CA SER A 97 18.13 13.81 13.76
C SER A 97 17.25 15.06 13.82
N HIS A 98 17.82 16.22 13.55
CA HIS A 98 17.05 17.46 13.35
C HIS A 98 16.68 17.66 11.89
N HIS A 99 16.86 16.64 11.06
CA HIS A 99 16.59 16.69 9.62
C HIS A 99 15.43 15.78 9.28
N GLN A 100 14.57 16.24 8.41
CA GLN A 100 13.51 15.45 7.81
C GLN A 100 13.90 15.07 6.38
N TYR A 101 13.66 13.83 6.02
CA TYR A 101 13.87 13.32 4.67
C TYR A 101 12.52 13.07 4.01
N ILE A 102 12.35 13.61 2.81
CA ILE A 102 11.19 13.34 1.99
C ILE A 102 11.58 12.27 0.97
N PHE A 103 10.77 11.22 0.86
CA PHE A 103 10.98 10.16 -0.10
C PHE A 103 9.68 9.80 -0.80
N GLN A 104 9.81 9.21 -1.96
CA GLN A 104 8.68 8.73 -2.75
C GLN A 104 8.69 7.20 -2.78
N LEU A 105 7.53 6.58 -2.53
CA LEU A 105 7.32 5.19 -2.86
C LEU A 105 7.00 5.09 -4.34
N ARG A 106 7.88 4.44 -5.09
CA ARG A 106 7.66 4.16 -6.50
C ARG A 106 6.94 2.83 -6.66
N MET A 107 5.79 2.89 -7.31
CA MET A 107 5.08 1.69 -7.71
C MET A 107 5.71 1.12 -8.98
N PRO A 108 5.82 -0.21 -9.09
CA PRO A 108 6.26 -0.81 -10.34
C PRO A 108 5.32 -0.41 -11.47
N ALA A 109 5.88 -0.14 -12.65
CA ALA A 109 5.07 0.06 -13.83
C ALA A 109 4.16 -1.16 -14.03
N ARG A 110 2.87 -0.94 -14.33
CA ARG A 110 1.98 -2.04 -14.70
C ARG A 110 2.62 -2.78 -15.86
N SER A 111 3.12 -3.98 -15.60
CA SER A 111 3.34 -4.93 -16.67
C SER A 111 1.97 -5.24 -17.25
N GLN A 112 1.73 -4.82 -18.49
CA GLN A 112 0.60 -5.36 -19.25
C GLN A 112 0.76 -6.88 -19.19
N PRO A 113 -0.32 -7.64 -19.06
CA PRO A 113 -0.22 -9.08 -19.13
C PRO A 113 0.37 -9.42 -20.51
N LEU A 114 1.63 -9.80 -20.51
CA LEU A 114 2.23 -10.44 -21.67
C LEU A 114 1.48 -11.75 -21.85
N VAL A 115 0.72 -11.85 -22.94
CA VAL A 115 0.17 -13.08 -23.42
C VAL A 115 1.35 -14.03 -23.70
N HIS A 116 1.47 -15.07 -22.87
CA HIS A 116 2.40 -16.20 -23.00
C HIS A 116 3.90 -15.91 -23.09
N ASP A 117 4.62 -16.06 -21.98
CA ASP A 117 5.62 -17.11 -21.94
C ASP A 117 5.91 -17.53 -20.49
N SER A 118 5.92 -18.82 -20.24
CA SER A 118 6.20 -19.43 -18.96
C SER A 118 7.70 -19.37 -18.69
N SER A 119 8.17 -18.35 -18.04
CA SER A 119 9.40 -18.33 -17.23
C SER A 119 9.89 -16.90 -16.99
N ALA A 120 9.41 -16.27 -15.93
CA ALA A 120 10.16 -15.32 -15.11
C ALA A 120 9.28 -14.88 -13.93
N GLU A 121 9.51 -15.44 -12.78
CA GLU A 121 9.14 -14.84 -11.52
C GLU A 121 10.03 -13.60 -11.29
N GLU A 122 9.73 -12.51 -11.95
CA GLU A 122 10.17 -11.22 -11.46
C GLU A 122 9.05 -10.63 -10.61
N SER A 123 9.13 -10.87 -9.30
CA SER A 123 8.38 -10.11 -8.34
C SER A 123 8.79 -8.64 -8.47
N SER A 124 7.92 -7.83 -9.04
CA SER A 124 8.09 -6.39 -9.08
C SER A 124 8.01 -5.84 -7.66
N LYS A 125 9.16 -5.58 -7.05
CA LYS A 125 9.27 -4.99 -5.71
C LYS A 125 9.09 -3.49 -5.78
N LEU A 126 8.40 -2.93 -4.78
CA LEU A 126 8.39 -1.50 -4.54
C LEU A 126 9.79 -1.02 -4.18
N ALA A 127 10.21 0.08 -4.77
CA ALA A 127 11.51 0.67 -4.48
C ALA A 127 11.34 2.00 -3.76
N LEU A 128 12.14 2.22 -2.70
CA LEU A 128 12.36 3.53 -2.11
C LEU A 128 13.28 4.34 -3.03
N SER A 129 12.89 5.55 -3.37
CA SER A 129 13.80 6.50 -4.03
C SER A 129 13.84 7.80 -3.25
N ASP A 130 15.06 8.28 -3.00
CA ASP A 130 15.27 9.58 -2.39
C ASP A 130 14.80 10.69 -3.32
N VAL A 131 13.94 11.54 -2.81
CA VAL A 131 13.60 12.81 -3.43
C VAL A 131 14.35 13.88 -2.66
N VAL A 132 15.31 14.43 -3.32
CA VAL A 132 16.10 15.53 -2.74
C VAL A 132 15.32 16.83 -2.78
#